data_f93d1a5f145600cf9250c8458739843e
#
_entry.id   f93d1a5f145600cf9250c8458739843e
#
_cell.length_a   1.000
_cell.length_b   1.000
_cell.length_c   1.000
_cell.angle_alpha   90.00
_cell.angle_beta   90.00
_cell.angle_gamma   90.00
#
_symmetry.space_group_name_H-M   'P 1'
#
loop_
_entity.id
_entity.type
_entity.pdbx_description
1 polymer ?
#
loop_
_entity_poly.entity_id
_entity_poly.type
_entity_poly.pdbx_seq_one_letter_code
_entity_poly.pdbx_strand_id
1 'polypeptide(L)'
;MLDFSTVMTIVMQFALLLSMLSTMNTQATERPAVPDAIKAPAGESVIVNVHASGSQIYVCQASADGKFAWTLKAPDADLSDDQGNVVGHHSAGPAWKYRDGSEVTGKAAARVDAPTPDSIPWLLVSATGHTGEGMFSHITSIQRINTKGGQPPAASTCDTAKLNSESKSSYTADYYFFAPKN
;
A
#
# COMPACT_ATOMS: atom_id res chain seq x y z
N MET A 1 -33.81 22.46 -53.52
CA MET A 1 -34.26 21.13 -53.19
C MET A 1 -33.01 20.29 -52.96
N LEU A 2 -32.72 19.96 -51.71
CA LEU A 2 -31.60 19.06 -51.38
C LEU A 2 -31.99 17.63 -51.76
N ASP A 3 -31.14 16.96 -52.53
CA ASP A 3 -31.37 15.62 -53.03
C ASP A 3 -31.49 14.62 -51.88
N PHE A 4 -32.44 13.71 -51.97
CA PHE A 4 -32.76 12.69 -50.97
C PHE A 4 -31.53 11.81 -50.62
N SER A 5 -30.62 11.63 -51.56
CA SER A 5 -29.37 10.92 -51.41
C SER A 5 -28.40 11.63 -50.44
N THR A 6 -28.32 12.96 -50.48
CA THR A 6 -27.45 13.77 -49.63
C THR A 6 -27.90 13.80 -48.17
N VAL A 7 -29.22 13.82 -47.94
CA VAL A 7 -29.81 13.78 -46.61
C VAL A 7 -29.55 12.42 -45.91
N MET A 8 -29.68 11.31 -46.69
CA MET A 8 -29.46 9.97 -46.17
C MET A 8 -27.99 9.72 -45.80
N THR A 9 -27.03 10.31 -46.52
CA THR A 9 -25.61 10.19 -46.25
C THR A 9 -25.21 10.98 -44.97
N ILE A 10 -25.80 12.14 -44.75
CA ILE A 10 -25.55 12.97 -43.56
C ILE A 10 -26.10 12.31 -42.28
N VAL A 11 -27.32 11.71 -42.37
CA VAL A 11 -27.93 11.01 -41.22
C VAL A 11 -27.15 9.74 -40.87
N MET A 12 -26.60 9.03 -41.85
CA MET A 12 -25.79 7.84 -41.59
C MET A 12 -24.40 8.15 -41.00
N GLN A 13 -23.82 9.30 -41.34
CA GLN A 13 -22.55 9.77 -40.73
C GLN A 13 -22.76 10.26 -39.31
N PHE A 14 -23.89 10.87 -38.95
CA PHE A 14 -24.19 11.26 -37.56
C PHE A 14 -24.46 10.05 -36.64
N ALA A 15 -25.03 8.96 -37.17
CA ALA A 15 -25.26 7.74 -36.39
C ALA A 15 -23.95 6.98 -36.06
N LEU A 16 -22.90 7.12 -36.88
CA LEU A 16 -21.61 6.46 -36.66
C LEU A 16 -20.73 7.19 -35.65
N LEU A 17 -20.95 8.49 -35.40
CA LEU A 17 -20.20 9.31 -34.45
C LEU A 17 -20.70 9.18 -33.00
N LEU A 18 -21.87 8.58 -32.78
CA LEU A 18 -22.47 8.45 -31.44
C LEU A 18 -22.13 7.13 -30.73
N SER A 19 -21.39 6.22 -31.37
CA SER A 19 -21.08 4.89 -30.80
C SER A 19 -19.69 4.75 -30.14
N MET A 20 -18.93 5.84 -29.99
CA MET A 20 -17.66 5.82 -29.30
C MET A 20 -17.69 6.55 -27.93
N LEU A 21 -18.79 6.41 -27.19
CA LEU A 21 -18.70 6.58 -25.76
C LEU A 21 -18.01 5.30 -25.22
N SER A 22 -16.69 5.30 -25.21
CA SER A 22 -15.92 4.34 -24.43
C SER A 22 -16.37 4.50 -22.98
N THR A 23 -17.15 3.55 -22.49
CA THR A 23 -17.38 3.39 -21.08
C THR A 23 -16.01 3.15 -20.43
N MET A 24 -15.43 4.18 -19.84
CA MET A 24 -14.32 4.00 -18.90
C MET A 24 -14.86 3.12 -17.79
N ASN A 25 -14.66 1.82 -17.93
CA ASN A 25 -14.93 0.85 -16.90
C ASN A 25 -13.88 1.11 -15.81
N THR A 26 -14.23 1.91 -14.83
CA THR A 26 -13.41 2.07 -13.62
C THR A 26 -13.50 0.73 -12.90
N GLN A 27 -12.57 -0.16 -13.22
CA GLN A 27 -12.46 -1.45 -12.55
C GLN A 27 -12.11 -1.16 -11.10
N ALA A 28 -13.08 -1.33 -10.21
CA ALA A 28 -12.83 -1.23 -8.78
C ALA A 28 -11.73 -2.26 -8.43
N THR A 29 -10.68 -1.82 -7.76
CA THR A 29 -9.61 -2.71 -7.32
C THR A 29 -10.20 -3.80 -6.44
N GLU A 30 -10.00 -5.06 -6.84
CA GLU A 30 -10.54 -6.19 -6.09
C GLU A 30 -9.83 -6.33 -4.73
N ARG A 31 -10.58 -6.83 -3.75
CA ARG A 31 -10.03 -7.17 -2.44
C ARG A 31 -9.08 -8.35 -2.60
N PRO A 32 -7.87 -8.29 -2.02
CA PRO A 32 -6.94 -9.42 -2.11
C PRO A 32 -7.46 -10.63 -1.34
N ALA A 33 -7.14 -11.83 -1.83
CA ALA A 33 -7.38 -13.07 -1.11
C ALA A 33 -6.33 -13.19 0.01
N VAL A 34 -6.79 -13.17 1.27
CA VAL A 34 -5.94 -13.22 2.46
C VAL A 34 -6.53 -14.12 3.52
N PRO A 35 -5.72 -14.64 4.48
CA PRO A 35 -6.23 -15.34 5.66
C PRO A 35 -7.24 -14.50 6.44
N ASP A 36 -8.25 -15.16 7.03
CA ASP A 36 -9.35 -14.49 7.74
C ASP A 36 -8.88 -13.53 8.83
N ALA A 37 -7.80 -13.86 9.53
CA ALA A 37 -7.24 -13.06 10.62
C ALA A 37 -6.82 -11.64 10.19
N ILE A 38 -6.52 -11.43 8.92
CA ILE A 38 -6.06 -10.12 8.39
C ILE A 38 -7.00 -9.56 7.32
N LYS A 39 -8.23 -10.08 7.20
CA LYS A 39 -9.25 -9.49 6.32
C LYS A 39 -9.66 -8.11 6.80
N ALA A 40 -9.67 -7.14 5.89
CA ALA A 40 -10.27 -5.84 6.17
C ALA A 40 -11.80 -5.99 6.39
N PRO A 41 -12.44 -5.13 7.21
CA PRO A 41 -13.87 -5.17 7.48
C PRO A 41 -14.73 -5.27 6.23
N ALA A 42 -15.83 -6.05 6.30
CA ALA A 42 -16.68 -6.31 5.13
C ALA A 42 -17.38 -5.03 4.60
N GLY A 43 -17.60 -4.03 5.48
CA GLY A 43 -18.19 -2.73 5.12
C GLY A 43 -17.25 -1.77 4.42
N GLU A 44 -16.00 -2.16 4.17
CA GLU A 44 -15.00 -1.34 3.50
C GLU A 44 -14.75 -1.81 2.06
N SER A 45 -14.28 -0.92 1.22
CA SER A 45 -13.82 -1.21 -0.15
C SER A 45 -12.37 -0.76 -0.33
N VAL A 46 -11.66 -1.39 -1.28
CA VAL A 46 -10.32 -0.93 -1.66
C VAL A 46 -10.44 0.41 -2.36
N ILE A 47 -9.68 1.39 -1.89
CA ILE A 47 -9.58 2.73 -2.47
C ILE A 47 -8.40 2.77 -3.45
N VAL A 48 -7.27 2.21 -3.02
CA VAL A 48 -6.06 2.12 -3.85
C VAL A 48 -5.19 0.96 -3.35
N ASN A 49 -4.47 0.33 -4.28
CA ASN A 49 -3.34 -0.53 -3.96
C ASN A 49 -2.05 0.08 -4.50
N VAL A 50 -0.94 -0.16 -3.81
CA VAL A 50 0.40 0.29 -4.21
C VAL A 50 1.44 -0.76 -3.88
N HIS A 51 2.55 -0.72 -4.60
CA HIS A 51 3.71 -1.58 -4.40
C HIS A 51 4.79 -0.84 -3.63
N ALA A 52 5.21 -1.38 -2.49
CA ALA A 52 6.29 -0.82 -1.70
C ALA A 52 7.63 -1.45 -2.08
N SER A 53 8.65 -0.62 -2.20
CA SER A 53 10.04 -1.04 -2.36
C SER A 53 10.95 -0.13 -1.53
N GLY A 54 11.76 -0.73 -0.65
CA GLY A 54 12.63 0.03 0.24
C GLY A 54 13.26 -0.84 1.31
N SER A 55 13.32 -0.33 2.55
CA SER A 55 14.00 -0.99 3.66
C SER A 55 13.19 -0.94 4.94
N GLN A 56 13.34 -1.99 5.76
CA GLN A 56 13.09 -1.93 7.19
C GLN A 56 14.39 -1.54 7.89
N ILE A 57 14.36 -0.45 8.66
CA ILE A 57 15.52 0.05 9.41
C ILE A 57 15.45 -0.53 10.82
N TYR A 58 16.49 -1.23 11.21
CA TYR A 58 16.64 -1.80 12.54
C TYR A 58 17.76 -1.09 13.30
N VAL A 59 17.61 -0.99 14.60
CA VAL A 59 18.66 -0.48 15.51
C VAL A 59 19.03 -1.56 16.50
N CYS A 60 20.32 -1.76 16.72
CA CYS A 60 20.82 -2.67 17.75
C CYS A 60 20.66 -2.02 19.12
N GLN A 61 19.86 -2.62 19.99
CA GLN A 61 19.55 -2.10 21.32
C GLN A 61 19.82 -3.14 22.40
N ALA A 62 20.22 -2.66 23.57
CA ALA A 62 20.26 -3.48 24.77
C ALA A 62 18.90 -3.39 25.49
N SER A 63 18.35 -4.53 25.89
CA SER A 63 17.19 -4.63 26.78
C SER A 63 17.62 -4.48 28.25
N ALA A 64 16.63 -4.29 29.12
CA ALA A 64 16.88 -4.12 30.56
C ALA A 64 17.58 -5.32 31.24
N ASP A 65 17.44 -6.53 30.67
CA ASP A 65 18.11 -7.77 31.10
C ASP A 65 19.51 -7.97 30.50
N GLY A 66 20.02 -6.95 29.79
CA GLY A 66 21.38 -6.95 29.23
C GLY A 66 21.52 -7.73 27.90
N LYS A 67 20.41 -8.21 27.32
CA LYS A 67 20.43 -8.85 26.00
C LYS A 67 20.43 -7.81 24.89
N PHE A 68 21.11 -8.12 23.80
CA PHE A 68 21.14 -7.28 22.61
C PHE A 68 20.17 -7.85 21.54
N ALA A 69 19.46 -6.95 20.89
CA ALA A 69 18.55 -7.32 19.78
C ALA A 69 18.43 -6.21 18.76
N TRP A 70 18.23 -6.61 17.49
CA TRP A 70 17.81 -5.71 16.42
C TRP A 70 16.32 -5.40 16.58
N THR A 71 16.01 -4.14 16.88
CA THR A 71 14.64 -3.65 17.05
C THR A 71 14.25 -2.81 15.84
N LEU A 72 13.05 -3.02 15.31
CA LEU A 72 12.55 -2.20 14.21
C LEU A 72 12.44 -0.74 14.64
N LYS A 73 13.13 0.13 13.94
CA LYS A 73 13.09 1.59 14.14
C LYS A 73 12.04 2.23 13.25
N ALA A 74 12.07 1.93 11.95
CA ALA A 74 11.18 2.52 10.95
C ALA A 74 11.21 1.76 9.63
N PRO A 75 10.14 1.77 8.84
CA PRO A 75 10.20 1.56 7.41
C PRO A 75 10.72 2.82 6.70
N ASP A 76 11.26 2.63 5.50
CA ASP A 76 11.70 3.67 4.57
C ASP A 76 11.51 3.11 3.15
N ALA A 77 10.37 3.38 2.51
CA ALA A 77 10.02 2.75 1.24
C ALA A 77 9.19 3.66 0.34
N ASP A 78 9.51 3.66 -0.94
CA ASP A 78 8.68 4.27 -1.97
C ASP A 78 7.46 3.40 -2.23
N LEU A 79 6.35 4.06 -2.52
CA LEU A 79 5.07 3.47 -2.92
C LEU A 79 4.84 3.77 -4.39
N SER A 80 4.69 2.74 -5.20
CA SER A 80 4.47 2.89 -6.65
C SER A 80 3.11 2.34 -7.07
N ASP A 81 2.54 2.90 -8.14
CA ASP A 81 1.37 2.36 -8.81
C ASP A 81 1.74 1.14 -9.69
N ASP A 82 0.74 0.51 -10.33
CA ASP A 82 0.92 -0.64 -11.23
C ASP A 82 1.77 -0.32 -12.48
N GLN A 83 1.94 0.97 -12.81
CA GLN A 83 2.80 1.44 -13.91
C GLN A 83 4.25 1.69 -13.45
N GLY A 84 4.52 1.56 -12.15
CA GLY A 84 5.84 1.81 -11.56
C GLY A 84 6.13 3.28 -11.24
N ASN A 85 5.15 4.18 -11.35
CA ASN A 85 5.33 5.57 -10.95
C ASN A 85 5.29 5.68 -9.42
N VAL A 86 6.23 6.40 -8.83
CA VAL A 86 6.19 6.68 -7.39
C VAL A 86 5.02 7.62 -7.08
N VAL A 87 4.11 7.15 -6.25
CA VAL A 87 2.88 7.85 -5.86
C VAL A 87 2.83 8.18 -4.37
N GLY A 88 3.81 7.76 -3.59
CA GLY A 88 3.85 8.02 -2.16
C GLY A 88 5.08 7.47 -1.48
N HIS A 89 5.08 7.54 -0.14
CA HIS A 89 6.18 7.08 0.70
C HIS A 89 5.66 6.48 2.01
N HIS A 90 6.31 5.41 2.48
CA HIS A 90 6.04 4.78 3.77
C HIS A 90 7.20 5.01 4.72
N SER A 91 6.92 5.59 5.87
CA SER A 91 7.92 6.05 6.84
C SER A 91 7.56 5.71 8.28
N ALA A 92 8.37 6.23 9.20
CA ALA A 92 8.16 6.08 10.64
C ALA A 92 6.78 6.57 11.10
N GLY A 93 6.23 5.84 12.10
CA GLY A 93 4.94 6.16 12.68
C GLY A 93 4.10 4.91 13.01
N PRO A 94 3.92 3.89 12.19
CA PRO A 94 4.07 3.87 10.73
C PRO A 94 3.13 4.86 10.03
N ALA A 95 3.63 5.54 9.02
CA ALA A 95 2.90 6.52 8.24
C ALA A 95 3.01 6.21 6.74
N TRP A 96 1.95 6.50 6.01
CA TRP A 96 1.89 6.44 4.55
C TRP A 96 1.43 7.78 4.03
N LYS A 97 2.26 8.43 3.23
CA LYS A 97 1.97 9.72 2.61
C LYS A 97 1.80 9.54 1.12
N TYR A 98 0.70 10.03 0.58
CA TYR A 98 0.42 10.01 -0.86
C TYR A 98 0.93 11.29 -1.53
N ARG A 99 1.15 11.24 -2.84
CA ARG A 99 1.68 12.39 -3.63
C ARG A 99 0.82 13.64 -3.61
N ASP A 100 -0.47 13.53 -3.27
CA ASP A 100 -1.38 14.66 -3.11
C ASP A 100 -1.24 15.38 -1.77
N GLY A 101 -0.34 14.88 -0.89
CA GLY A 101 -0.06 15.45 0.42
C GLY A 101 -0.88 14.82 1.56
N SER A 102 -1.91 14.03 1.25
CA SER A 102 -2.68 13.31 2.27
C SER A 102 -1.82 12.20 2.92
N GLU A 103 -2.01 12.00 4.22
CA GLU A 103 -1.25 11.02 5.00
C GLU A 103 -2.17 10.27 5.95
N VAL A 104 -1.92 8.98 6.13
CA VAL A 104 -2.54 8.13 7.14
C VAL A 104 -1.46 7.51 8.02
N THR A 105 -1.70 7.51 9.33
CA THR A 105 -0.92 6.74 10.31
C THR A 105 -1.72 5.54 10.78
N GLY A 106 -1.04 4.50 11.26
CA GLY A 106 -1.74 3.28 11.65
C GLY A 106 -1.06 2.49 12.75
N LYS A 107 -1.77 1.48 13.23
CA LYS A 107 -1.29 0.50 14.21
C LYS A 107 -1.66 -0.90 13.76
N ALA A 108 -0.73 -1.84 13.83
CA ALA A 108 -1.01 -3.24 13.52
C ALA A 108 -2.13 -3.77 14.44
N ALA A 109 -3.21 -4.25 13.83
CA ALA A 109 -4.37 -4.85 14.50
C ALA A 109 -4.28 -6.38 14.50
N ALA A 110 -3.76 -6.97 13.41
CA ALA A 110 -3.56 -8.40 13.29
C ALA A 110 -2.35 -8.71 12.40
N ARG A 111 -1.80 -9.90 12.56
CA ARG A 111 -0.66 -10.40 11.77
C ARG A 111 -0.79 -11.89 11.50
N VAL A 112 -0.25 -12.31 10.39
CA VAL A 112 0.01 -13.70 10.04
C VAL A 112 1.41 -13.80 9.44
N ASP A 113 2.05 -14.95 9.57
CA ASP A 113 3.34 -15.18 8.94
C ASP A 113 3.21 -15.12 7.41
N ALA A 114 4.22 -14.57 6.75
CA ALA A 114 4.26 -14.54 5.31
C ALA A 114 4.45 -15.96 4.76
N PRO A 115 3.81 -16.34 3.64
CA PRO A 115 4.05 -17.64 3.01
C PRO A 115 5.46 -17.75 2.40
N THR A 116 6.09 -16.61 2.10
CA THR A 116 7.45 -16.54 1.58
C THR A 116 8.44 -16.59 2.74
N PRO A 117 9.39 -17.55 2.78
CA PRO A 117 10.43 -17.60 3.80
C PRO A 117 11.21 -16.29 3.91
N ASP A 118 11.77 -16.03 5.08
CA ASP A 118 12.61 -14.85 5.36
C ASP A 118 11.95 -13.49 5.07
N SER A 119 10.61 -13.47 5.08
CA SER A 119 9.82 -12.27 4.84
C SER A 119 9.15 -11.77 6.11
N ILE A 120 9.02 -10.43 6.23
CA ILE A 120 8.24 -9.84 7.33
C ILE A 120 6.76 -10.25 7.23
N PRO A 121 6.04 -10.35 8.37
CA PRO A 121 4.64 -10.82 8.39
C PRO A 121 3.71 -9.97 7.54
N TRP A 122 2.64 -10.59 7.07
CA TRP A 122 1.47 -9.90 6.55
C TRP A 122 0.68 -9.28 7.69
N LEU A 123 0.08 -8.13 7.46
CA LEU A 123 -0.62 -7.35 8.49
C LEU A 123 -1.98 -6.87 8.04
N LEU A 124 -2.90 -6.79 9.00
CA LEU A 124 -3.98 -5.82 8.99
C LEU A 124 -3.58 -4.68 9.94
N VAL A 125 -3.68 -3.45 9.45
CA VAL A 125 -3.38 -2.22 10.19
C VAL A 125 -4.68 -1.40 10.29
N SER A 126 -5.01 -0.93 11.48
CA SER A 126 -6.07 0.07 11.67
C SER A 126 -5.48 1.47 11.59
N ALA A 127 -6.14 2.37 10.87
CA ALA A 127 -5.78 3.78 10.85
C ALA A 127 -5.94 4.39 12.25
N THR A 128 -5.02 5.27 12.62
CA THR A 128 -5.00 5.97 13.92
C THR A 128 -5.02 7.49 13.79
N GLY A 129 -4.76 8.01 12.60
CA GLY A 129 -4.79 9.45 12.34
C GLY A 129 -4.61 9.76 10.86
N HIS A 130 -5.05 10.96 10.48
CA HIS A 130 -4.95 11.47 9.12
C HIS A 130 -4.48 12.92 9.14
N THR A 131 -3.75 13.33 8.10
CA THR A 131 -3.44 14.74 7.81
C THR A 131 -3.59 15.00 6.32
N GLY A 132 -3.96 16.22 5.96
CA GLY A 132 -4.18 16.64 4.56
C GLY A 132 -5.45 16.03 3.96
N GLU A 133 -5.89 16.63 2.85
CA GLU A 133 -7.01 16.16 2.05
C GLU A 133 -6.51 15.39 0.84
N GLY A 134 -7.20 14.30 0.46
CA GLY A 134 -6.86 13.51 -0.71
C GLY A 134 -7.08 12.01 -0.53
N MET A 135 -6.27 11.22 -1.24
CA MET A 135 -6.43 9.77 -1.37
C MET A 135 -6.46 9.04 -0.01
N PHE A 136 -5.67 9.49 0.97
CA PHE A 136 -5.56 8.84 2.27
C PHE A 136 -6.37 9.48 3.39
N SER A 137 -7.16 10.53 3.12
CA SER A 137 -7.89 11.25 4.16
C SER A 137 -9.02 10.46 4.86
N HIS A 138 -9.50 9.37 4.26
CA HIS A 138 -10.61 8.56 4.80
C HIS A 138 -10.27 7.07 4.96
N ILE A 139 -9.00 6.70 4.89
CA ILE A 139 -8.56 5.31 5.04
C ILE A 139 -8.80 4.84 6.48
N THR A 140 -9.44 3.70 6.64
CA THR A 140 -9.75 3.10 7.94
C THR A 140 -8.94 1.85 8.21
N SER A 141 -8.60 1.10 7.16
CA SER A 141 -7.77 -0.11 7.26
C SER A 141 -6.73 -0.17 6.15
N ILE A 142 -5.61 -0.79 6.45
CA ILE A 142 -4.53 -1.03 5.49
C ILE A 142 -4.10 -2.49 5.61
N GLN A 143 -3.97 -3.20 4.50
CA GLN A 143 -3.34 -4.52 4.48
C GLN A 143 -1.94 -4.41 3.90
N ARG A 144 -0.95 -5.03 4.55
CA ARG A 144 0.37 -5.31 4.02
C ARG A 144 0.45 -6.79 3.72
N ILE A 145 0.64 -7.15 2.46
CA ILE A 145 0.70 -8.54 1.98
C ILE A 145 1.84 -8.72 0.96
N ASN A 146 2.01 -9.93 0.46
CA ASN A 146 3.00 -10.28 -0.57
C ASN A 146 4.42 -9.79 -0.23
N THR A 147 4.75 -9.80 1.05
CA THR A 147 6.04 -9.34 1.55
C THR A 147 7.18 -10.25 1.08
N LYS A 148 8.32 -9.64 0.75
CA LYS A 148 9.59 -10.33 0.49
C LYS A 148 10.70 -9.62 1.26
N GLY A 149 11.50 -10.36 2.00
CA GLY A 149 12.59 -9.81 2.79
C GLY A 149 12.13 -8.98 3.99
N GLY A 150 12.95 -8.02 4.39
CA GLY A 150 12.67 -7.07 5.47
C GLY A 150 12.91 -7.62 6.88
N GLN A 151 13.34 -8.86 7.05
CA GLN A 151 13.66 -9.42 8.37
C GLN A 151 14.85 -8.71 9.04
N PRO A 152 14.89 -8.65 10.38
CA PRO A 152 16.04 -8.11 11.08
C PRO A 152 17.31 -8.90 10.73
N PRO A 153 18.50 -8.31 10.85
CA PRO A 153 19.75 -9.05 10.77
C PRO A 153 19.80 -10.17 11.82
N ALA A 154 20.70 -11.14 11.61
CA ALA A 154 20.89 -12.22 12.59
C ALA A 154 21.12 -11.67 14.00
N ALA A 155 20.44 -12.21 15.00
CA ALA A 155 20.50 -11.72 16.38
C ALA A 155 21.94 -11.68 16.93
N SER A 156 22.79 -12.65 16.52
CA SER A 156 24.21 -12.73 16.91
C SER A 156 25.06 -11.57 16.40
N THR A 157 24.56 -10.74 15.48
CA THR A 157 25.28 -9.58 14.95
C THR A 157 24.97 -8.27 15.71
N CYS A 158 24.10 -8.33 16.72
CA CYS A 158 23.81 -7.22 17.62
C CYS A 158 24.51 -7.50 18.96
N ASP A 159 25.52 -6.73 19.27
CA ASP A 159 26.34 -6.84 20.47
C ASP A 159 26.77 -5.45 20.98
N THR A 160 27.62 -5.41 21.98
CA THR A 160 28.14 -4.17 22.57
C THR A 160 28.84 -3.27 21.55
N ALA A 161 29.54 -3.85 20.57
CA ALA A 161 30.25 -3.09 19.53
C ALA A 161 29.28 -2.46 18.48
N LYS A 162 28.08 -3.00 18.38
CA LYS A 162 27.02 -2.54 17.46
C LYS A 162 25.92 -1.74 18.14
N LEU A 163 26.03 -1.52 19.47
CA LEU A 163 25.03 -0.77 20.22
C LEU A 163 24.73 0.59 19.55
N ASN A 164 23.45 0.88 19.33
CA ASN A 164 22.92 2.06 18.63
C ASN A 164 23.26 2.15 17.11
N SER A 165 23.94 1.16 16.55
CA SER A 165 24.12 1.12 15.10
C SER A 165 22.83 0.72 14.39
N GLU A 166 22.65 1.22 13.17
CA GLU A 166 21.48 0.90 12.33
C GLU A 166 21.88 -0.11 11.25
N SER A 167 20.88 -0.90 10.86
CA SER A 167 20.97 -1.80 9.71
C SER A 167 19.71 -1.68 8.86
N LYS A 168 19.86 -1.66 7.53
CA LYS A 168 18.76 -1.63 6.58
C LYS A 168 18.57 -3.02 5.96
N SER A 169 17.38 -3.57 6.08
CA SER A 169 16.97 -4.82 5.44
C SER A 169 15.99 -4.53 4.32
N SER A 170 16.41 -4.78 3.07
CA SER A 170 15.57 -4.54 1.89
C SER A 170 14.29 -5.35 1.94
N TYR A 171 13.18 -4.75 1.52
CA TYR A 171 11.90 -5.44 1.40
C TYR A 171 11.04 -4.89 0.27
N THR A 172 10.10 -5.71 -0.17
CA THR A 172 8.95 -5.31 -0.98
C THR A 172 7.67 -5.80 -0.33
N ALA A 173 6.56 -5.12 -0.62
CA ALA A 173 5.23 -5.50 -0.17
C ALA A 173 4.17 -4.88 -1.06
N ASP A 174 2.94 -5.43 -1.02
CA ASP A 174 1.75 -4.76 -1.54
C ASP A 174 0.96 -4.18 -0.38
N TYR A 175 0.51 -2.94 -0.54
CA TYR A 175 -0.39 -2.27 0.40
C TYR A 175 -1.73 -2.03 -0.27
N TYR A 176 -2.80 -2.47 0.39
CA TYR A 176 -4.19 -2.19 0.03
C TYR A 176 -4.79 -1.27 1.08
N PHE A 177 -5.29 -0.14 0.65
CA PHE A 177 -5.89 0.88 1.51
C PHE A 177 -7.41 0.81 1.37
N PHE A 178 -8.12 0.77 2.49
CA PHE A 178 -9.55 0.59 2.56
C PHE A 178 -10.23 1.76 3.24
N ALA A 179 -11.43 2.10 2.77
CA ALA A 179 -12.33 3.04 3.42
C ALA A 179 -13.77 2.48 3.43
N PRO A 180 -14.68 3.02 4.26
CA PRO A 180 -16.09 2.64 4.25
C PRO A 180 -16.69 2.72 2.85
N LYS A 181 -17.56 1.77 2.53
CA LYS A 181 -18.38 1.84 1.31
C LYS A 181 -19.38 3.00 1.45
N ASN A 182 -19.46 3.84 0.45
CA ASN A 182 -20.51 4.87 0.33
C ASN A 182 -21.86 4.22 0.06
#